data_82fea53f0629dcced4c66607fd30615c
#
_entry.id   82fea53f0629dcced4c66607fd30615c
#
_cell.length_a   1.000
_cell.length_b   1.000
_cell.length_c   1.000
_cell.angle_alpha   90.00
_cell.angle_beta   90.00
_cell.angle_gamma   90.00
#
_symmetry.space_group_name_H-M   'P 1'
#
loop_
_entity.id
_entity.type
_entity.pdbx_description
1 polymer ?
#
loop_
_entity_poly.entity_id
_entity_poly.type
_entity_poly.pdbx_seq_one_letter_code
_entity_poly.pdbx_strand_id
1 'polypeptide(L)'
;MAFLVLAACTADPDRTASPTPSPVSSPTPTAVATASPAAPPTASATPAQEAGGAYLAIGDSITFGIGVANPRSNGYVGRLSERLAEGDPPVTETRVFAVPGETAAGFLERRLDDVMTAIDELGPRVELVTVGLGANELLRIRRDPVCEADPASAACTAAATEAMTDAASALDAVVAGVQDALAGAGSDARILVLAYYNPDVRPIETATIVGADGIVGCDPDDTAPGLNDRIACVAEERGVELVDLYDAFLGRETDLTRIGAGDIHRNGDGYEVIADTIAERLGLSG
;
A
#
# COMPACT_ATOMS: atom_id res chain seq x y z
N MET A 1 -22.10 18.92 -42.71
CA MET A 1 -21.96 17.93 -43.80
C MET A 1 -21.51 16.62 -43.19
N ALA A 2 -22.42 15.67 -43.18
CA ALA A 2 -22.26 14.34 -42.59
C ALA A 2 -21.62 13.40 -43.61
N PHE A 3 -20.74 12.52 -43.22
CA PHE A 3 -20.50 11.26 -43.91
C PHE A 3 -20.43 10.10 -42.89
N LEU A 4 -21.49 9.34 -42.99
CA LEU A 4 -21.66 8.04 -42.34
C LEU A 4 -21.07 6.99 -43.28
N VAL A 5 -20.20 6.10 -42.82
CA VAL A 5 -19.78 4.91 -43.55
C VAL A 5 -20.15 3.68 -42.73
N LEU A 6 -21.18 2.97 -43.20
CA LEU A 6 -21.49 1.60 -42.77
C LEU A 6 -20.58 0.62 -43.51
N ALA A 7 -19.98 -0.31 -42.80
CA ALA A 7 -19.40 -1.52 -43.39
C ALA A 7 -20.16 -2.75 -42.91
N ALA A 8 -20.72 -3.45 -43.89
CA ALA A 8 -21.49 -4.66 -43.71
C ALA A 8 -20.59 -5.89 -43.62
N CYS A 9 -20.89 -6.78 -42.66
CA CYS A 9 -20.33 -8.12 -42.56
C CYS A 9 -21.10 -9.09 -43.43
N THR A 10 -20.43 -9.74 -44.38
CA THR A 10 -20.92 -10.88 -45.15
C THR A 10 -20.59 -12.19 -44.46
N ALA A 11 -21.56 -13.02 -44.27
CA ALA A 11 -21.43 -14.39 -43.76
C ALA A 11 -21.01 -15.37 -44.85
N ASP A 12 -20.13 -16.28 -44.50
CA ASP A 12 -19.62 -17.37 -45.35
C ASP A 12 -20.34 -18.67 -44.97
N PRO A 13 -21.01 -19.38 -45.91
CA PRO A 13 -21.66 -20.66 -45.67
C PRO A 13 -20.87 -21.80 -46.32
N ASP A 14 -19.95 -22.43 -45.59
CA ASP A 14 -19.52 -23.79 -45.99
C ASP A 14 -18.99 -24.56 -44.76
N ARG A 15 -19.85 -25.41 -44.21
CA ARG A 15 -19.49 -26.40 -43.22
C ARG A 15 -19.92 -27.77 -43.66
N THR A 16 -19.00 -28.48 -44.31
CA THR A 16 -19.12 -29.86 -44.69
C THR A 16 -19.12 -30.79 -43.48
N ALA A 17 -20.03 -31.75 -43.47
CA ALA A 17 -20.27 -32.73 -42.44
C ALA A 17 -19.18 -33.80 -42.37
N SER A 18 -18.76 -34.16 -41.15
CA SER A 18 -17.93 -35.34 -40.85
C SER A 18 -18.76 -36.60 -40.66
N PRO A 19 -18.25 -37.77 -41.08
CA PRO A 19 -18.98 -39.04 -41.01
C PRO A 19 -18.93 -39.67 -39.63
N THR A 20 -20.02 -40.36 -39.29
CA THR A 20 -20.28 -41.17 -38.11
C THR A 20 -19.45 -42.48 -38.12
N PRO A 21 -18.79 -42.91 -37.04
CA PRO A 21 -18.19 -44.23 -36.97
C PRO A 21 -19.16 -45.30 -36.50
N SER A 22 -19.07 -46.46 -37.16
CA SER A 22 -19.85 -47.68 -36.88
C SER A 22 -19.42 -48.37 -35.59
N PRO A 23 -20.27 -49.18 -34.94
CA PRO A 23 -19.98 -49.84 -33.68
C PRO A 23 -19.08 -51.04 -33.82
N VAL A 24 -18.07 -51.14 -32.98
CA VAL A 24 -17.18 -52.29 -32.81
C VAL A 24 -17.69 -53.20 -31.69
N SER A 25 -17.83 -54.48 -31.97
CA SER A 25 -18.31 -55.54 -31.08
C SER A 25 -17.34 -55.80 -29.92
N SER A 26 -17.88 -55.91 -28.70
CA SER A 26 -17.14 -56.27 -27.49
C SER A 26 -16.87 -57.75 -27.41
N PRO A 27 -15.67 -58.20 -26.95
CA PRO A 27 -15.41 -59.57 -26.51
C PRO A 27 -15.81 -59.74 -25.03
N THR A 28 -16.32 -60.95 -24.75
CA THR A 28 -16.76 -61.44 -23.44
C THR A 28 -15.59 -61.52 -22.43
N PRO A 29 -15.72 -61.09 -21.17
CA PRO A 29 -14.63 -61.18 -20.22
C PRO A 29 -14.54 -62.56 -19.59
N THR A 30 -13.34 -63.13 -19.64
CA THR A 30 -12.93 -64.31 -18.85
C THR A 30 -12.63 -63.88 -17.41
N ALA A 31 -13.26 -64.55 -16.44
CA ALA A 31 -13.07 -64.28 -15.02
C ALA A 31 -11.64 -64.66 -14.58
N VAL A 32 -10.87 -63.68 -14.12
CA VAL A 32 -9.60 -63.87 -13.44
C VAL A 32 -9.79 -63.63 -11.94
N ALA A 33 -9.32 -64.57 -11.13
CA ALA A 33 -9.41 -64.52 -9.68
C ALA A 33 -8.79 -63.25 -9.07
N THR A 34 -9.53 -62.61 -8.22
CA THR A 34 -9.15 -61.35 -7.53
C THR A 34 -8.18 -61.66 -6.39
N ALA A 35 -6.91 -61.27 -6.54
CA ALA A 35 -6.01 -61.09 -5.40
C ALA A 35 -6.38 -59.75 -4.73
N SER A 36 -6.60 -59.82 -3.41
CA SER A 36 -6.92 -58.62 -2.61
C SER A 36 -5.74 -57.64 -2.68
N PRO A 37 -5.94 -56.36 -3.05
CA PRO A 37 -4.83 -55.41 -3.07
C PRO A 37 -4.44 -55.06 -1.63
N ALA A 38 -3.14 -55.18 -1.33
CA ALA A 38 -2.52 -54.63 -0.13
C ALA A 38 -2.82 -53.11 -0.08
N ALA A 39 -3.20 -52.64 1.08
CA ALA A 39 -3.42 -51.19 1.30
C ALA A 39 -2.17 -50.41 0.87
N PRO A 40 -2.33 -49.29 0.14
CA PRO A 40 -1.20 -48.45 -0.19
C PRO A 40 -0.58 -47.91 1.10
N PRO A 41 0.74 -47.70 1.16
CA PRO A 41 1.37 -47.06 2.30
C PRO A 41 0.76 -45.69 2.48
N THR A 42 0.28 -45.42 3.70
CA THR A 42 -0.17 -44.07 4.10
C THR A 42 1.02 -43.13 3.88
N ALA A 43 0.95 -42.31 2.85
CA ALA A 43 1.93 -41.24 2.68
C ALA A 43 1.87 -40.40 3.95
N SER A 44 2.93 -40.41 4.76
CA SER A 44 3.11 -39.39 5.81
C SER A 44 3.01 -38.07 5.11
N ALA A 45 1.94 -37.34 5.38
CA ALA A 45 1.85 -35.93 5.00
C ALA A 45 3.07 -35.24 5.65
N THR A 46 4.02 -34.81 4.83
CA THR A 46 5.01 -33.83 5.26
C THR A 46 4.20 -32.72 5.90
N PRO A 47 4.47 -32.30 7.16
CA PRO A 47 3.76 -31.19 7.73
C PRO A 47 3.88 -30.02 6.75
N ALA A 48 2.75 -29.50 6.30
CA ALA A 48 2.74 -28.29 5.50
C ALA A 48 3.51 -27.27 6.36
N GLN A 49 4.63 -26.80 5.83
CA GLN A 49 5.40 -25.73 6.47
C GLN A 49 4.41 -24.60 6.66
N GLU A 50 4.09 -24.26 7.91
CA GLU A 50 3.13 -23.20 8.20
C GLU A 50 3.57 -21.97 7.41
N ALA A 51 2.70 -21.48 6.54
CA ALA A 51 3.02 -20.30 5.75
C ALA A 51 3.25 -19.15 6.75
N GLY A 52 4.42 -18.54 6.70
CA GLY A 52 4.76 -17.42 7.59
C GLY A 52 3.78 -16.25 7.45
N GLY A 53 3.88 -15.27 8.34
CA GLY A 53 3.08 -14.07 8.33
C GLY A 53 3.20 -13.26 7.04
N ALA A 54 2.30 -12.31 6.85
CA ALA A 54 2.27 -11.42 5.69
C ALA A 54 2.27 -9.94 6.10
N TYR A 55 3.00 -9.14 5.34
CA TYR A 55 3.08 -7.70 5.43
C TYR A 55 2.47 -7.05 4.19
N LEU A 56 1.56 -6.08 4.38
CA LEU A 56 1.01 -5.26 3.30
C LEU A 56 1.50 -3.82 3.43
N ALA A 57 2.08 -3.28 2.36
CA ALA A 57 2.56 -1.91 2.30
C ALA A 57 1.69 -1.09 1.33
N ILE A 58 0.96 -0.13 1.88
CA ILE A 58 0.05 0.77 1.16
C ILE A 58 0.68 2.14 1.07
N GLY A 59 0.69 2.77 -0.13
CA GLY A 59 1.18 4.13 -0.21
C GLY A 59 1.49 4.68 -1.59
N ASP A 60 2.33 5.68 -1.57
CA ASP A 60 2.73 6.49 -2.72
C ASP A 60 4.16 6.18 -3.21
N SER A 61 4.86 7.20 -3.71
CA SER A 61 6.26 7.09 -4.18
C SER A 61 7.26 6.71 -3.08
N ILE A 62 6.95 6.99 -1.81
CA ILE A 62 7.78 6.63 -0.67
C ILE A 62 7.71 5.12 -0.44
N THR A 63 6.51 4.60 -0.38
CA THR A 63 6.26 3.17 -0.23
C THR A 63 6.75 2.38 -1.45
N PHE A 64 6.64 2.96 -2.65
CA PHE A 64 7.20 2.37 -3.86
C PHE A 64 8.74 2.32 -3.86
N GLY A 65 9.41 3.24 -3.16
CA GLY A 65 10.87 3.30 -3.09
C GLY A 65 11.52 4.17 -4.18
N ILE A 66 10.87 5.27 -4.60
CA ILE A 66 11.46 6.20 -5.58
C ILE A 66 12.73 6.86 -4.99
N GLY A 67 13.77 6.99 -5.80
CA GLY A 67 15.04 7.63 -5.43
C GLY A 67 16.19 6.68 -5.19
N VAL A 68 15.95 5.37 -5.11
CA VAL A 68 17.01 4.35 -4.98
C VAL A 68 16.98 3.33 -6.11
N ALA A 69 18.13 2.72 -6.38
CA ALA A 69 18.21 1.57 -7.27
C ALA A 69 17.55 0.35 -6.61
N ASN A 70 16.86 -0.47 -7.41
CA ASN A 70 16.12 -1.63 -6.91
C ASN A 70 15.15 -1.27 -5.76
N PRO A 71 14.09 -0.47 -6.01
CA PRO A 71 13.17 0.02 -4.99
C PRO A 71 12.61 -1.07 -4.06
N ARG A 72 12.38 -2.28 -4.61
CA ARG A 72 11.84 -3.42 -3.84
C ARG A 72 12.77 -3.92 -2.73
N SER A 73 14.09 -3.77 -2.87
CA SER A 73 15.07 -4.18 -1.86
C SER A 73 15.58 -2.98 -1.06
N ASN A 74 15.84 -1.85 -1.74
CA ASN A 74 16.51 -0.69 -1.14
C ASN A 74 15.55 0.40 -0.65
N GLY A 75 14.25 0.30 -0.95
CA GLY A 75 13.19 1.08 -0.30
C GLY A 75 12.93 0.56 1.12
N TYR A 76 12.22 1.35 1.94
CA TYR A 76 11.95 0.96 3.32
C TYR A 76 11.17 -0.35 3.43
N VAL A 77 10.26 -0.63 2.48
CA VAL A 77 9.45 -1.86 2.48
C VAL A 77 10.33 -3.11 2.38
N GLY A 78 11.33 -3.09 1.46
CA GLY A 78 12.28 -4.22 1.33
C GLY A 78 13.11 -4.43 2.59
N ARG A 79 13.69 -3.33 3.11
CA ARG A 79 14.49 -3.36 4.34
C ARG A 79 13.70 -3.81 5.57
N LEU A 80 12.47 -3.36 5.71
CA LEU A 80 11.57 -3.80 6.76
C LEU A 80 11.18 -5.28 6.59
N SER A 81 10.93 -5.72 5.36
CA SER A 81 10.62 -7.12 5.07
C SER A 81 11.76 -8.07 5.45
N GLU A 82 13.02 -7.69 5.24
CA GLU A 82 14.19 -8.46 5.67
C GLU A 82 14.20 -8.64 7.20
N ARG A 83 13.93 -7.57 7.96
CA ARG A 83 13.87 -7.63 9.44
C ARG A 83 12.67 -8.45 9.94
N LEU A 84 11.51 -8.28 9.31
CA LEU A 84 10.31 -9.05 9.65
C LEU A 84 10.48 -10.55 9.38
N ALA A 85 11.28 -10.93 8.37
CA ALA A 85 11.59 -12.33 8.09
C ALA A 85 12.49 -12.98 9.14
N GLU A 86 13.24 -12.19 9.92
CA GLU A 86 14.07 -12.63 11.03
C GLU A 86 13.30 -12.70 12.37
N GLY A 87 12.04 -12.22 12.37
CA GLY A 87 11.16 -12.22 13.54
C GLY A 87 10.64 -13.60 13.95
N ASP A 88 9.99 -13.68 15.12
CA ASP A 88 9.35 -14.89 15.61
C ASP A 88 7.90 -14.55 16.10
N PRO A 89 6.85 -14.95 15.34
CA PRO A 89 6.90 -15.70 14.07
C PRO A 89 7.43 -14.87 12.89
N PRO A 90 8.05 -15.51 11.89
CA PRO A 90 8.60 -14.80 10.74
C PRO A 90 7.49 -14.33 9.79
N VAL A 91 7.61 -13.10 9.29
CA VAL A 91 6.79 -12.60 8.18
C VAL A 91 7.54 -12.83 6.87
N THR A 92 7.02 -13.71 6.02
CA THR A 92 7.73 -14.19 4.83
C THR A 92 7.09 -13.76 3.52
N GLU A 93 5.89 -13.19 3.56
CA GLU A 93 5.20 -12.66 2.38
C GLU A 93 5.04 -11.14 2.51
N THR A 94 5.40 -10.41 1.46
CA THR A 94 5.18 -8.95 1.39
C THR A 94 4.44 -8.59 0.12
N ARG A 95 3.30 -7.90 0.26
CA ARG A 95 2.54 -7.32 -0.86
C ARG A 95 2.59 -5.80 -0.82
N VAL A 96 2.87 -5.18 -1.96
CA VAL A 96 3.05 -3.73 -2.07
C VAL A 96 1.96 -3.14 -2.95
N PHE A 97 1.15 -2.27 -2.38
CA PHE A 97 0.09 -1.50 -3.02
C PHE A 97 0.50 -0.02 -3.04
N ALA A 98 1.48 0.29 -3.87
CA ALA A 98 2.05 1.63 -3.92
C ALA A 98 2.19 2.14 -5.34
N VAL A 99 1.78 3.38 -5.57
CA VAL A 99 1.89 4.04 -6.87
C VAL A 99 2.47 5.43 -6.70
N PRO A 100 3.57 5.77 -7.41
CA PRO A 100 4.13 7.10 -7.37
C PRO A 100 3.11 8.18 -7.75
N GLY A 101 2.97 9.21 -6.93
CA GLY A 101 2.02 10.30 -7.15
C GLY A 101 0.58 9.99 -6.73
N GLU A 102 0.32 8.84 -6.10
CA GLU A 102 -1.02 8.48 -5.62
C GLU A 102 -1.46 9.38 -4.47
N THR A 103 -2.70 9.83 -4.52
CA THR A 103 -3.38 10.55 -3.45
C THR A 103 -4.19 9.58 -2.58
N ALA A 104 -4.51 9.98 -1.36
CA ALA A 104 -5.38 9.16 -0.49
C ALA A 104 -6.76 8.93 -1.14
N ALA A 105 -7.37 9.97 -1.70
CA ALA A 105 -8.64 9.86 -2.42
C ALA A 105 -8.53 8.95 -3.65
N GLY A 106 -7.44 9.08 -4.41
CA GLY A 106 -7.21 8.23 -5.57
C GLY A 106 -6.99 6.76 -5.21
N PHE A 107 -6.30 6.50 -4.11
CA PHE A 107 -6.13 5.16 -3.58
C PHE A 107 -7.46 4.54 -3.14
N LEU A 108 -8.24 5.29 -2.36
CA LEU A 108 -9.58 4.89 -1.91
C LEU A 108 -10.47 4.46 -3.08
N GLU A 109 -10.49 5.26 -4.14
CA GLU A 109 -11.36 5.02 -5.30
C GLU A 109 -10.91 3.84 -6.17
N ARG A 110 -9.62 3.62 -6.32
CA ARG A 110 -9.10 2.74 -7.38
C ARG A 110 -8.35 1.51 -6.89
N ARG A 111 -7.96 1.46 -5.61
CA ARG A 111 -7.03 0.43 -5.14
C ARG A 111 -7.38 -0.24 -3.83
N LEU A 112 -8.30 0.33 -3.05
CA LEU A 112 -8.68 -0.25 -1.77
C LEU A 112 -9.22 -1.67 -1.96
N ASP A 113 -10.01 -1.91 -3.02
CA ASP A 113 -10.56 -3.23 -3.33
C ASP A 113 -9.48 -4.28 -3.59
N ASP A 114 -8.34 -3.90 -4.19
CA ASP A 114 -7.19 -4.80 -4.40
C ASP A 114 -6.57 -5.22 -3.05
N VAL A 115 -6.48 -4.27 -2.10
CA VAL A 115 -5.98 -4.54 -0.74
C VAL A 115 -6.93 -5.45 0.02
N MET A 116 -8.23 -5.17 -0.02
CA MET A 116 -9.26 -5.99 0.64
C MET A 116 -9.26 -7.41 0.10
N THR A 117 -9.12 -7.58 -1.21
CA THR A 117 -8.97 -8.89 -1.85
C THR A 117 -7.73 -9.62 -1.35
N ALA A 118 -6.60 -8.93 -1.24
CA ALA A 118 -5.37 -9.51 -0.73
C ALA A 118 -5.48 -9.92 0.74
N ILE A 119 -6.17 -9.14 1.56
CA ILE A 119 -6.44 -9.48 2.97
C ILE A 119 -7.32 -10.73 3.05
N ASP A 120 -8.37 -10.83 2.25
CA ASP A 120 -9.25 -12.02 2.20
C ASP A 120 -8.48 -13.29 1.80
N GLU A 121 -7.59 -13.18 0.78
CA GLU A 121 -6.74 -14.28 0.35
C GLU A 121 -5.73 -14.75 1.41
N LEU A 122 -5.16 -13.80 2.16
CA LEU A 122 -4.14 -14.08 3.18
C LEU A 122 -4.77 -14.54 4.49
N GLY A 123 -5.97 -14.08 4.78
CA GLY A 123 -6.70 -14.41 6.01
C GLY A 123 -5.95 -13.95 7.26
N PRO A 124 -5.94 -14.77 8.33
CA PRO A 124 -5.31 -14.42 9.59
C PRO A 124 -3.77 -14.36 9.55
N ARG A 125 -3.15 -14.64 8.40
CA ARG A 125 -1.68 -14.51 8.24
C ARG A 125 -1.20 -13.08 8.09
N VAL A 126 -2.10 -12.12 7.85
CA VAL A 126 -1.70 -10.70 7.82
C VAL A 126 -1.30 -10.28 9.23
N GLU A 127 -0.04 -9.85 9.40
CA GLU A 127 0.56 -9.46 10.68
C GLU A 127 0.78 -7.94 10.77
N LEU A 128 1.00 -7.30 9.61
CA LEU A 128 1.34 -5.89 9.53
C LEU A 128 0.75 -5.24 8.28
N VAL A 129 0.21 -4.04 8.46
CA VAL A 129 -0.15 -3.12 7.37
C VAL A 129 0.50 -1.77 7.66
N THR A 130 1.26 -1.22 6.69
CA THR A 130 1.71 0.18 6.74
C THR A 130 0.93 1.01 5.72
N VAL A 131 0.54 2.23 6.10
CA VAL A 131 -0.23 3.15 5.26
C VAL A 131 0.46 4.51 5.20
N GLY A 132 0.97 4.88 4.01
CA GLY A 132 1.64 6.17 3.76
C GLY A 132 0.97 6.91 2.60
N LEU A 133 -0.12 7.63 2.88
CA LEU A 133 -0.94 8.37 1.92
C LEU A 133 -1.27 9.78 2.42
N GLY A 134 -1.38 10.76 1.54
CA GLY A 134 -1.85 12.12 1.84
C GLY A 134 -0.93 13.25 1.38
N ALA A 135 0.38 13.01 1.20
CA ALA A 135 1.30 14.08 0.80
C ALA A 135 1.08 14.58 -0.65
N ASN A 136 0.59 13.73 -1.53
CA ASN A 136 0.42 14.10 -2.94
C ASN A 136 -0.70 15.09 -3.18
N GLU A 137 -1.65 15.22 -2.29
CA GLU A 137 -2.64 16.29 -2.28
C GLU A 137 -1.94 17.66 -2.21
N LEU A 138 -1.06 17.84 -1.24
CA LEU A 138 -0.28 19.08 -1.09
C LEU A 138 0.69 19.33 -2.24
N LEU A 139 1.34 18.28 -2.75
CA LEU A 139 2.23 18.41 -3.91
C LEU A 139 1.50 18.85 -5.18
N ARG A 140 0.20 18.55 -5.30
CA ARG A 140 -0.65 19.06 -6.39
C ARG A 140 -0.99 20.53 -6.18
N ILE A 141 -1.34 20.92 -4.97
CA ILE A 141 -1.66 22.33 -4.63
C ILE A 141 -0.46 23.26 -4.89
N ARG A 142 0.77 22.82 -4.64
CA ARG A 142 1.98 23.60 -4.98
C ARG A 142 2.08 23.97 -6.47
N ARG A 143 1.40 23.24 -7.36
CA ARG A 143 1.33 23.50 -8.80
C ARG A 143 0.02 24.17 -9.21
N ASP A 144 -0.85 24.50 -8.26
CA ASP A 144 -2.04 25.28 -8.52
C ASP A 144 -1.64 26.73 -8.88
N PRO A 145 -2.22 27.32 -9.93
CA PRO A 145 -1.88 28.68 -10.33
C PRO A 145 -2.01 29.73 -9.22
N VAL A 146 -2.91 29.52 -8.28
CA VAL A 146 -3.09 30.41 -7.11
C VAL A 146 -1.88 30.35 -6.19
N CYS A 147 -1.36 29.14 -5.93
CA CYS A 147 -0.19 28.94 -5.08
C CYS A 147 1.13 29.24 -5.79
N GLU A 148 1.22 29.00 -7.11
CA GLU A 148 2.37 29.39 -7.91
C GLU A 148 2.55 30.91 -7.96
N ALA A 149 1.43 31.66 -8.04
CA ALA A 149 1.47 33.11 -8.09
C ALA A 149 1.87 33.75 -6.76
N ASP A 150 1.33 33.26 -5.65
CA ASP A 150 1.64 33.74 -4.29
C ASP A 150 1.39 32.61 -3.27
N PRO A 151 2.44 31.84 -2.91
CA PRO A 151 2.32 30.77 -1.92
C PRO A 151 1.87 31.22 -0.53
N ALA A 152 2.06 32.49 -0.19
CA ALA A 152 1.68 33.05 1.11
C ALA A 152 0.28 33.68 1.11
N SER A 153 -0.43 33.65 -0.03
CA SER A 153 -1.76 34.23 -0.13
C SER A 153 -2.79 33.46 0.72
N ALA A 154 -3.80 34.16 1.21
CA ALA A 154 -4.92 33.53 1.90
C ALA A 154 -5.66 32.52 1.03
N ALA A 155 -5.67 32.71 -0.29
CA ALA A 155 -6.27 31.78 -1.24
C ALA A 155 -5.45 30.46 -1.35
N CYS A 156 -4.12 30.55 -1.39
CA CYS A 156 -3.27 29.36 -1.38
C CYS A 156 -3.36 28.62 -0.04
N THR A 157 -3.37 29.34 1.09
CA THR A 157 -3.56 28.75 2.42
C THR A 157 -4.90 28.01 2.51
N ALA A 158 -5.99 28.60 1.99
CA ALA A 158 -7.30 27.96 1.97
C ALA A 158 -7.30 26.68 1.12
N ALA A 159 -6.71 26.72 -0.08
CA ALA A 159 -6.60 25.56 -0.96
C ALA A 159 -5.75 24.44 -0.33
N ALA A 160 -4.66 24.76 0.36
CA ALA A 160 -3.85 23.80 1.07
C ALA A 160 -4.63 23.16 2.25
N THR A 161 -5.37 23.97 3.01
CA THR A 161 -6.20 23.47 4.12
C THR A 161 -7.30 22.51 3.63
N GLU A 162 -7.96 22.84 2.52
CA GLU A 162 -8.96 21.97 1.88
C GLU A 162 -8.30 20.65 1.45
N ALA A 163 -7.17 20.70 0.75
CA ALA A 163 -6.46 19.51 0.29
C ALA A 163 -6.02 18.60 1.44
N MET A 164 -5.56 19.16 2.56
CA MET A 164 -5.20 18.39 3.76
C MET A 164 -6.43 17.76 4.42
N THR A 165 -7.57 18.45 4.42
CA THR A 165 -8.83 17.93 4.97
C THR A 165 -9.34 16.76 4.13
N ASP A 166 -9.29 16.89 2.80
CA ASP A 166 -9.70 15.84 1.87
C ASP A 166 -8.76 14.62 1.98
N ALA A 167 -7.44 14.87 2.12
CA ALA A 167 -6.45 13.82 2.32
C ALA A 167 -6.73 13.02 3.60
N ALA A 168 -7.00 13.72 4.71
CA ALA A 168 -7.30 13.08 5.99
C ALA A 168 -8.61 12.28 5.93
N SER A 169 -9.66 12.82 5.33
CA SER A 169 -10.95 12.14 5.16
C SER A 169 -10.82 10.87 4.31
N ALA A 170 -10.04 10.92 3.24
CA ALA A 170 -9.79 9.76 2.40
C ALA A 170 -8.91 8.73 3.09
N LEU A 171 -7.87 9.16 3.82
CA LEU A 171 -7.02 8.28 4.62
C LEU A 171 -7.83 7.57 5.71
N ASP A 172 -8.72 8.28 6.39
CA ASP A 172 -9.64 7.71 7.37
C ASP A 172 -10.48 6.58 6.77
N ALA A 173 -11.05 6.81 5.59
CA ALA A 173 -11.84 5.80 4.87
C ALA A 173 -10.98 4.60 4.42
N VAL A 174 -9.74 4.81 4.00
CA VAL A 174 -8.80 3.73 3.66
C VAL A 174 -8.49 2.88 4.90
N VAL A 175 -8.15 3.52 6.03
CA VAL A 175 -7.85 2.80 7.28
C VAL A 175 -9.07 2.03 7.77
N ALA A 176 -10.27 2.61 7.70
CA ALA A 176 -11.52 1.94 8.05
C ALA A 176 -11.74 0.69 7.21
N GLY A 177 -11.60 0.80 5.87
CA GLY A 177 -11.77 -0.34 4.96
C GLY A 177 -10.75 -1.45 5.22
N VAL A 178 -9.50 -1.11 5.54
CA VAL A 178 -8.48 -2.08 5.94
C VAL A 178 -8.84 -2.76 7.27
N GLN A 179 -9.28 -2.00 8.28
CA GLN A 179 -9.72 -2.57 9.57
C GLN A 179 -10.89 -3.54 9.40
N ASP A 180 -11.90 -3.15 8.61
CA ASP A 180 -13.07 -4.00 8.34
C ASP A 180 -12.67 -5.29 7.61
N ALA A 181 -11.77 -5.20 6.63
CA ALA A 181 -11.28 -6.37 5.91
C ALA A 181 -10.47 -7.31 6.81
N LEU A 182 -9.56 -6.79 7.65
CA LEU A 182 -8.79 -7.57 8.61
C LEU A 182 -9.72 -8.28 9.63
N ALA A 183 -10.69 -7.57 10.18
CA ALA A 183 -11.67 -8.15 11.09
C ALA A 183 -12.48 -9.27 10.40
N GLY A 184 -12.91 -9.07 9.16
CA GLY A 184 -13.58 -10.08 8.34
C GLY A 184 -12.72 -11.31 8.07
N ALA A 185 -11.42 -11.13 7.90
CA ALA A 185 -10.43 -12.18 7.68
C ALA A 185 -9.95 -12.88 8.97
N GLY A 186 -10.37 -12.39 10.15
CA GLY A 186 -9.95 -12.89 11.46
C GLY A 186 -8.48 -12.61 11.77
N SER A 187 -7.95 -11.49 11.26
CA SER A 187 -6.56 -11.06 11.49
C SER A 187 -6.53 -9.96 12.56
N ASP A 188 -5.56 -10.08 13.48
CA ASP A 188 -5.21 -9.09 14.49
C ASP A 188 -4.00 -8.24 14.07
N ALA A 189 -3.82 -8.03 12.75
CA ALA A 189 -2.69 -7.28 12.20
C ALA A 189 -2.56 -5.90 12.80
N ARG A 190 -1.33 -5.48 13.08
CA ARG A 190 -1.02 -4.09 13.43
C ARG A 190 -1.14 -3.20 12.19
N ILE A 191 -1.76 -2.05 12.34
CA ILE A 191 -1.85 -1.02 11.30
C ILE A 191 -1.02 0.17 11.75
N LEU A 192 -0.02 0.56 10.95
CA LEU A 192 0.83 1.71 11.18
C LEU A 192 0.59 2.75 10.10
N VAL A 193 0.13 3.94 10.49
CA VAL A 193 -0.01 5.09 9.60
C VAL A 193 1.24 5.94 9.69
N LEU A 194 1.81 6.31 8.53
CA LEU A 194 3.07 7.04 8.46
C LEU A 194 2.80 8.54 8.30
N ALA A 195 3.27 9.37 9.24
CA ALA A 195 3.42 10.79 9.03
C ALA A 195 4.58 11.06 8.06
N TYR A 196 4.63 12.27 7.50
CA TYR A 196 5.65 12.62 6.51
C TYR A 196 6.74 13.48 7.12
N TYR A 197 8.00 13.27 6.68
CA TYR A 197 9.05 14.25 6.89
C TYR A 197 8.77 15.50 6.04
N ASN A 198 9.34 16.64 6.44
CA ASN A 198 9.23 17.87 5.66
C ASN A 198 10.22 17.85 4.49
N PRO A 199 9.77 17.76 3.22
CA PRO A 199 10.68 17.75 2.08
C PRO A 199 11.25 19.14 1.77
N ASP A 200 10.76 20.19 2.41
CA ASP A 200 11.21 21.56 2.20
C ASP A 200 11.35 22.26 3.55
N VAL A 201 12.56 22.67 3.87
CA VAL A 201 12.92 23.32 5.14
C VAL A 201 12.41 24.76 5.27
N ARG A 202 11.62 25.25 4.30
CA ARG A 202 11.03 26.59 4.39
C ARG A 202 9.91 26.64 5.44
N PRO A 203 9.79 27.74 6.20
CA PRO A 203 8.81 27.84 7.30
C PRO A 203 7.34 27.59 6.89
N ILE A 204 6.97 28.00 5.65
CA ILE A 204 5.58 27.84 5.18
C ILE A 204 5.24 26.38 4.90
N GLU A 205 6.18 25.61 4.32
CA GLU A 205 6.01 24.18 4.11
C GLU A 205 6.02 23.41 5.41
N THR A 206 6.83 23.85 6.38
CA THR A 206 6.82 23.26 7.73
C THR A 206 5.44 23.41 8.35
N ALA A 207 4.84 24.60 8.36
CA ALA A 207 3.50 24.82 8.88
C ALA A 207 2.42 24.03 8.12
N THR A 208 2.60 23.80 6.83
CA THR A 208 1.65 23.02 6.02
C THR A 208 1.76 21.52 6.29
N ILE A 209 2.97 21.01 6.52
CA ILE A 209 3.18 19.57 6.78
C ILE A 209 2.91 19.21 8.24
N VAL A 210 3.38 20.00 9.18
CA VAL A 210 3.42 19.64 10.62
C VAL A 210 2.41 20.42 11.44
N GLY A 211 2.01 21.60 11.00
CA GLY A 211 1.24 22.54 11.80
C GLY A 211 2.10 23.68 12.34
N ALA A 212 1.45 24.66 12.93
CA ALA A 212 2.10 25.91 13.36
C ALA A 212 3.05 25.72 14.57
N ASP A 213 2.80 24.73 15.41
CA ASP A 213 3.61 24.41 16.60
C ASP A 213 4.84 23.55 16.31
N GLY A 214 4.91 22.96 15.10
CA GLY A 214 6.02 22.07 14.70
C GLY A 214 6.03 20.71 15.39
N ILE A 215 4.94 20.31 16.03
CA ILE A 215 4.77 19.05 16.75
C ILE A 215 3.71 18.21 16.04
N VAL A 216 4.00 16.96 15.73
CA VAL A 216 3.02 16.04 15.15
C VAL A 216 2.10 15.49 16.26
N GLY A 217 0.82 15.80 16.19
CA GLY A 217 -0.14 15.34 17.18
C GLY A 217 -1.58 15.64 16.81
N CYS A 218 -2.52 14.99 17.48
CA CYS A 218 -3.94 15.30 17.37
C CYS A 218 -4.36 16.19 18.55
N ASP A 219 -4.34 17.51 18.34
CA ASP A 219 -4.81 18.46 19.32
C ASP A 219 -6.14 19.06 18.82
N PRO A 220 -7.29 18.82 19.52
CA PRO A 220 -8.58 19.39 19.11
C PRO A 220 -8.63 20.92 19.24
N ASP A 221 -7.72 21.54 19.98
CA ASP A 221 -7.63 22.98 20.18
C ASP A 221 -6.66 23.62 19.15
N ASP A 222 -5.98 22.83 18.32
CA ASP A 222 -5.09 23.36 17.29
C ASP A 222 -5.90 24.14 16.23
N THR A 223 -5.56 25.42 16.07
CA THR A 223 -6.23 26.31 15.13
C THR A 223 -5.66 26.28 13.71
N ALA A 224 -4.52 25.61 13.52
CA ALA A 224 -3.81 25.54 12.25
C ALA A 224 -3.12 24.17 12.05
N PRO A 225 -3.89 23.05 12.12
CA PRO A 225 -3.32 21.72 12.00
C PRO A 225 -2.74 21.49 10.60
N GLY A 226 -1.52 20.96 10.55
CA GLY A 226 -0.86 20.53 9.33
C GLY A 226 -1.39 19.19 8.82
N LEU A 227 -0.77 18.68 7.77
CA LEU A 227 -1.09 17.35 7.24
C LEU A 227 -0.80 16.26 8.27
N ASN A 228 0.36 16.31 8.94
CA ASN A 228 0.78 15.30 9.89
C ASN A 228 -0.11 15.28 11.14
N ASP A 229 -0.58 16.46 11.61
CA ASP A 229 -1.55 16.53 12.72
C ASP A 229 -2.86 15.83 12.35
N ARG A 230 -3.35 16.04 11.14
CA ARG A 230 -4.56 15.38 10.63
C ARG A 230 -4.35 13.86 10.48
N ILE A 231 -3.16 13.43 10.04
CA ILE A 231 -2.79 12.00 9.98
C ILE A 231 -2.75 11.42 11.39
N ALA A 232 -2.20 12.15 12.37
CA ALA A 232 -2.20 11.75 13.77
C ALA A 232 -3.62 11.61 14.33
N CYS A 233 -4.51 12.56 14.00
CA CYS A 233 -5.92 12.46 14.40
C CYS A 233 -6.61 11.22 13.80
N VAL A 234 -6.39 10.91 12.52
CA VAL A 234 -6.91 9.68 11.92
C VAL A 234 -6.40 8.45 12.65
N ALA A 235 -5.10 8.41 12.99
CA ALA A 235 -4.52 7.28 13.72
C ALA A 235 -5.15 7.13 15.10
N GLU A 236 -5.32 8.21 15.86
CA GLU A 236 -5.92 8.23 17.19
C GLU A 236 -7.41 7.81 17.15
N GLU A 237 -8.20 8.43 16.26
CA GLU A 237 -9.63 8.16 16.11
C GLU A 237 -9.92 6.72 15.69
N ARG A 238 -9.04 6.14 14.88
CA ARG A 238 -9.12 4.74 14.44
C ARG A 238 -8.49 3.75 15.39
N GLY A 239 -7.78 4.22 16.42
CA GLY A 239 -7.07 3.35 17.37
C GLY A 239 -5.94 2.55 16.71
N VAL A 240 -5.30 3.11 15.67
CA VAL A 240 -4.15 2.54 14.99
C VAL A 240 -2.86 3.30 15.36
N GLU A 241 -1.72 2.77 14.98
CA GLU A 241 -0.44 3.34 15.40
C GLU A 241 0.07 4.41 14.43
N LEU A 242 0.58 5.50 14.96
CA LEU A 242 1.31 6.52 14.20
C LEU A 242 2.81 6.24 14.21
N VAL A 243 3.45 6.38 13.06
CA VAL A 243 4.91 6.44 12.91
C VAL A 243 5.30 7.86 12.52
N ASP A 244 5.99 8.55 13.41
CA ASP A 244 6.42 9.94 13.18
C ASP A 244 7.72 9.97 12.39
N LEU A 245 7.60 10.16 11.06
CA LEU A 245 8.76 10.35 10.18
C LEU A 245 9.24 11.80 10.17
N TYR A 246 8.45 12.76 10.67
CA TYR A 246 8.89 14.15 10.76
C TYR A 246 10.04 14.27 11.75
N ASP A 247 9.85 13.78 12.97
CA ASP A 247 10.89 13.83 14.01
C ASP A 247 12.14 13.02 13.61
N ALA A 248 11.94 11.86 13.00
CA ALA A 248 13.05 11.01 12.53
C ALA A 248 13.95 11.69 11.50
N PHE A 249 13.43 12.65 10.72
CA PHE A 249 14.18 13.38 9.69
C PHE A 249 14.61 14.77 10.12
N LEU A 250 14.08 15.30 11.23
CA LEU A 250 14.27 16.69 11.65
C LEU A 250 15.76 17.07 11.75
N GLY A 251 16.15 18.09 11.00
CA GLY A 251 17.51 18.58 10.92
C GLY A 251 18.48 17.73 10.11
N ARG A 252 18.00 16.64 9.46
CA ARG A 252 18.79 15.73 8.63
C ARG A 252 18.24 15.60 7.21
N GLU A 253 17.28 16.42 6.83
CA GLU A 253 16.52 16.31 5.57
C GLU A 253 17.45 16.33 4.34
N THR A 254 18.49 17.18 4.37
CA THR A 254 19.47 17.28 3.28
C THR A 254 20.35 16.04 3.15
N ASP A 255 20.62 15.34 4.25
CA ASP A 255 21.46 14.14 4.28
C ASP A 255 20.63 12.89 3.90
N LEU A 256 19.35 12.87 4.25
CA LEU A 256 18.46 11.72 4.09
C LEU A 256 17.62 11.76 2.82
N THR A 257 17.61 12.89 2.12
CA THR A 257 16.82 13.09 0.89
C THR A 257 17.69 13.55 -0.26
N ARG A 258 17.10 13.71 -1.42
CA ARG A 258 17.73 14.26 -2.62
C ARG A 258 17.36 15.73 -2.85
N ILE A 259 16.88 16.42 -1.82
CA ILE A 259 16.35 17.77 -1.90
C ILE A 259 17.39 18.78 -2.42
N GLY A 260 18.66 18.58 -2.11
CA GLY A 260 19.77 19.37 -2.64
C GLY A 260 19.90 19.28 -4.18
N ALA A 261 19.34 18.26 -4.81
CA ALA A 261 19.23 18.09 -6.27
C ALA A 261 17.84 18.44 -6.81
N GLY A 262 16.96 19.03 -6.00
CA GLY A 262 15.59 19.40 -6.38
C GLY A 262 14.61 18.22 -6.41
N ASP A 263 14.98 17.09 -5.85
CA ASP A 263 14.15 15.89 -5.78
C ASP A 263 13.76 15.63 -4.32
N ILE A 264 12.46 15.62 -4.02
CA ILE A 264 11.94 15.43 -2.67
C ILE A 264 12.09 13.99 -2.14
N HIS A 265 12.47 13.03 -2.99
CA HIS A 265 12.58 11.64 -2.57
C HIS A 265 13.84 11.38 -1.75
N ARG A 266 13.82 10.26 -1.00
CA ARG A 266 14.92 9.85 -0.14
C ARG A 266 16.06 9.25 -0.93
N ASN A 267 17.24 9.29 -0.34
CA ASN A 267 18.34 8.42 -0.70
C ASN A 267 18.28 7.10 0.09
N GLY A 268 19.30 6.26 -0.02
CA GLY A 268 19.36 4.97 0.67
C GLY A 268 19.31 5.10 2.19
N ASP A 269 20.00 6.10 2.75
CA ASP A 269 20.06 6.33 4.20
C ASP A 269 18.69 6.81 4.74
N GLY A 270 17.98 7.63 3.97
CA GLY A 270 16.62 8.03 4.35
C GLY A 270 15.64 6.87 4.36
N TYR A 271 15.74 5.93 3.44
CA TYR A 271 14.93 4.71 3.48
C TYR A 271 15.30 3.78 4.63
N GLU A 272 16.57 3.74 5.03
CA GLU A 272 17.01 3.04 6.24
C GLU A 272 16.35 3.64 7.48
N VAL A 273 16.40 4.97 7.63
CA VAL A 273 15.76 5.68 8.76
C VAL A 273 14.26 5.37 8.83
N ILE A 274 13.54 5.34 7.71
CA ILE A 274 12.13 4.96 7.71
C ILE A 274 11.95 3.52 8.21
N ALA A 275 12.75 2.57 7.70
CA ALA A 275 12.68 1.17 8.13
C ALA A 275 13.01 1.01 9.61
N ASP A 276 14.04 1.72 10.11
CA ASP A 276 14.44 1.75 11.53
C ASP A 276 13.29 2.27 12.41
N THR A 277 12.71 3.42 12.05
CA THR A 277 11.62 4.04 12.82
C THR A 277 10.40 3.12 12.91
N ILE A 278 10.07 2.43 11.82
CA ILE A 278 8.98 1.44 11.83
C ILE A 278 9.37 0.21 12.68
N ALA A 279 10.60 -0.31 12.53
CA ALA A 279 11.07 -1.46 13.28
C ALA A 279 11.10 -1.16 14.80
N GLU A 280 11.55 0.01 15.22
CA GLU A 280 11.51 0.48 16.60
C GLU A 280 10.07 0.52 17.14
N ARG A 281 9.13 1.05 16.34
CA ARG A 281 7.71 1.07 16.68
C ARG A 281 7.13 -0.33 16.85
N LEU A 282 7.61 -1.29 16.05
CA LEU A 282 7.23 -2.70 16.14
C LEU A 282 7.90 -3.44 17.31
N GLY A 283 8.93 -2.85 17.92
CA GLY A 283 9.74 -3.50 18.95
C GLY A 283 10.71 -4.54 18.38
N LEU A 284 11.03 -4.46 17.09
CA LEU A 284 12.04 -5.29 16.47
C LEU A 284 13.41 -4.75 16.87
N SER A 285 14.19 -5.56 17.57
CA SER A 285 15.58 -5.22 17.92
C SER A 285 16.42 -5.15 16.64
N GLY A 286 17.18 -4.04 16.47
CA GLY A 286 18.18 -3.92 15.43
C GLY A 286 19.42 -4.76 15.73
#